data_72362c673014e6c45788b91c7ae4cb5d
#
_entry.id   72362c673014e6c45788b91c7ae4cb5d
#
_cell.length_a   1.000
_cell.length_b   1.000
_cell.length_c   1.000
_cell.angle_alpha   90.00
_cell.angle_beta   90.00
_cell.angle_gamma   90.00
#
_symmetry.space_group_name_H-M   'P 1'
#
loop_
_entity.id
_entity.type
_entity.pdbx_description
1 polymer ?
#
loop_
_entity_poly.entity_id
_entity_poly.type
_entity_poly.pdbx_seq_one_letter_code
_entity_poly.pdbx_strand_id
1 'polypeptide(L)'
;MTRAKPLSSLILPTLASAALILSACGGDGADAAAPSPSSGLVVATTVAPITSIVAAVAGDNVTIEGIVPEGTNSHTFEPEPQAAELLSKADLIFINGLKLEDPTLGLAEANKKPDGEIVELGTVVLPESDYIYDFSFPEEDGKPNPHLWTDPGYAVAYADLVRAQLSERDPANAAEYQSNFEAFKAEADKLADAVRADQASVPEGQLKLVTYHDAYAYFADNFGWTVVGAIQPSSFDEPTPSEIAGLIDQIQSEGVPTIFGSEVFPSPVLEAIA
;
A
#
# COMPACT_ATOMS: atom_id res chain seq x y z
N MET A 1 -59.86 35.65 -15.48
CA MET A 1 -61.14 34.90 -15.47
C MET A 1 -60.87 33.63 -14.68
N THR A 2 -61.08 33.72 -13.42
CA THR A 2 -62.28 33.36 -12.62
C THR A 2 -62.60 31.90 -12.60
N ARG A 3 -62.45 31.37 -11.45
CA ARG A 3 -63.29 30.56 -10.54
C ARG A 3 -62.83 29.13 -10.42
N ALA A 4 -62.80 28.46 -9.32
CA ALA A 4 -63.19 28.57 -7.90
C ALA A 4 -63.35 27.17 -7.38
N LYS A 5 -62.94 26.92 -6.11
CA LYS A 5 -63.13 25.69 -5.30
C LYS A 5 -64.64 25.39 -5.07
N PRO A 6 -65.02 24.20 -4.57
CA PRO A 6 -65.08 23.92 -3.13
C PRO A 6 -64.66 22.48 -2.74
N LEU A 7 -64.11 22.26 -1.58
CA LEU A 7 -64.54 22.04 -0.18
C LEU A 7 -65.47 20.86 0.11
N SER A 8 -65.07 20.14 1.15
CA SER A 8 -65.84 19.27 2.09
C SER A 8 -65.86 17.78 1.74
N SER A 9 -65.65 16.81 2.60
CA SER A 9 -65.98 16.70 4.03
C SER A 9 -65.18 15.57 4.71
N LEU A 10 -64.98 15.75 5.99
CA LEU A 10 -64.59 14.76 7.00
C LEU A 10 -65.55 13.55 7.04
N ILE A 11 -65.01 12.37 7.32
CA ILE A 11 -65.59 11.37 8.24
C ILE A 11 -64.48 10.48 8.80
N LEU A 12 -64.26 10.54 10.11
CA LEU A 12 -63.70 9.49 10.97
C LEU A 12 -64.88 8.64 11.46
N PRO A 13 -64.78 7.32 11.61
CA PRO A 13 -64.59 6.81 12.98
C PRO A 13 -63.85 5.47 13.15
N THR A 14 -63.31 5.36 14.34
CA THR A 14 -63.23 4.26 15.31
C THR A 14 -62.46 2.98 15.04
N LEU A 15 -61.52 2.81 15.95
CA LEU A 15 -60.98 1.63 16.65
C LEU A 15 -61.58 0.24 16.30
N ALA A 16 -60.66 -0.72 16.07
CA ALA A 16 -60.77 -2.08 16.63
C ALA A 16 -59.37 -2.66 16.77
N SER A 17 -59.01 -2.91 18.00
CA SER A 17 -57.84 -3.74 18.39
C SER A 17 -58.08 -5.19 18.02
N ALA A 18 -57.11 -5.83 17.38
CA ALA A 18 -57.04 -7.29 17.35
C ALA A 18 -55.57 -7.70 17.47
N ALA A 19 -55.19 -8.14 18.65
CA ALA A 19 -53.97 -8.91 18.91
C ALA A 19 -54.07 -10.26 18.22
N LEU A 20 -53.11 -10.59 17.41
CA LEU A 20 -52.88 -11.98 16.93
C LEU A 20 -51.42 -12.33 17.15
N ILE A 21 -51.23 -13.15 18.17
CA ILE A 21 -50.04 -13.93 18.42
C ILE A 21 -50.02 -15.02 17.34
N LEU A 22 -48.97 -15.11 16.56
CA LEU A 22 -48.65 -16.31 15.78
C LEU A 22 -47.17 -16.65 15.91
N SER A 23 -47.03 -17.84 16.34
CA SER A 23 -45.86 -18.64 16.60
C SER A 23 -44.85 -18.75 15.49
N ALA A 24 -43.62 -18.84 15.91
CA ALA A 24 -42.44 -19.45 15.31
C ALA A 24 -42.68 -20.47 14.20
N CYS A 25 -41.90 -20.29 13.12
CA CYS A 25 -41.27 -21.41 12.43
C CYS A 25 -39.91 -20.92 11.91
N GLY A 26 -38.89 -21.73 12.19
CA GLY A 26 -37.51 -21.47 11.88
C GLY A 26 -37.25 -21.29 10.38
N GLY A 27 -36.36 -20.39 10.10
CA GLY A 27 -35.63 -20.23 8.88
C GLY A 27 -34.22 -19.89 9.30
N ASP A 28 -33.25 -20.69 8.88
CA ASP A 28 -31.84 -20.40 9.00
C ASP A 28 -31.55 -19.05 8.32
N GLY A 29 -31.67 -17.98 9.10
CA GLY A 29 -31.10 -16.71 8.76
C GLY A 29 -29.63 -16.81 9.10
N ALA A 30 -28.77 -16.77 8.09
CA ALA A 30 -27.40 -16.44 8.30
C ALA A 30 -27.39 -15.14 9.12
N ASP A 31 -26.97 -15.21 10.36
CA ASP A 31 -26.64 -14.04 11.15
C ASP A 31 -25.61 -13.25 10.37
N ALA A 32 -26.04 -12.17 9.76
CA ALA A 32 -25.09 -11.13 9.37
C ALA A 32 -24.41 -10.72 10.67
N ALA A 33 -23.15 -11.09 10.82
CA ALA A 33 -22.35 -10.70 11.97
C ALA A 33 -22.48 -9.18 12.13
N ALA A 34 -22.90 -8.76 13.32
CA ALA A 34 -22.85 -7.32 13.63
C ALA A 34 -21.41 -6.84 13.43
N PRO A 35 -21.19 -5.64 12.88
CA PRO A 35 -19.86 -5.12 12.71
C PRO A 35 -19.13 -5.20 14.07
N SER A 36 -17.97 -5.83 14.08
CA SER A 36 -17.11 -5.87 15.26
C SER A 36 -16.82 -4.44 15.69
N PRO A 37 -16.86 -4.13 17.00
CA PRO A 37 -16.49 -2.80 17.45
C PRO A 37 -15.04 -2.52 17.06
N SER A 38 -14.75 -1.34 16.51
CA SER A 38 -13.37 -0.94 16.24
C SER A 38 -12.55 -1.09 17.51
N SER A 39 -11.36 -1.64 17.42
CA SER A 39 -10.48 -1.88 18.57
C SER A 39 -10.09 -0.61 19.32
N GLY A 40 -10.26 0.54 18.67
CA GLY A 40 -9.74 1.82 19.14
C GLY A 40 -8.23 1.97 18.95
N LEU A 41 -7.56 0.98 18.32
CA LEU A 41 -6.15 1.10 17.95
C LEU A 41 -5.93 2.20 16.92
N VAL A 42 -4.90 2.99 17.16
CA VAL A 42 -4.40 3.98 16.20
C VAL A 42 -3.12 3.44 15.60
N VAL A 43 -3.10 3.34 14.28
CA VAL A 43 -1.97 2.84 13.49
C VAL A 43 -1.45 3.97 12.60
N ALA A 44 -0.20 4.34 12.78
CA ALA A 44 0.50 5.24 11.87
C ALA A 44 1.25 4.42 10.82
N THR A 45 1.26 4.91 9.58
CA THR A 45 2.03 4.31 8.48
C THR A 45 2.86 5.37 7.79
N THR A 46 3.94 4.99 7.14
CA THR A 46 4.78 5.96 6.43
C THR A 46 4.31 6.16 4.99
N VAL A 47 4.78 5.34 4.07
CA VAL A 47 4.55 5.51 2.63
C VAL A 47 3.24 4.84 2.17
N ALA A 48 2.65 5.36 1.10
CA ALA A 48 1.35 4.91 0.60
C ALA A 48 1.23 3.38 0.37
N PRO A 49 2.24 2.68 -0.18
CA PRO A 49 2.17 1.22 -0.29
C PRO A 49 2.01 0.51 1.06
N ILE A 50 2.71 0.97 2.10
CA ILE A 50 2.59 0.42 3.45
C ILE A 50 1.19 0.70 4.00
N THR A 51 0.68 1.93 3.82
CA THR A 51 -0.69 2.29 4.20
C THR A 51 -1.71 1.33 3.56
N SER A 52 -1.56 1.05 2.26
CA SER A 52 -2.45 0.14 1.53
C SER A 52 -2.39 -1.30 2.04
N ILE A 53 -1.20 -1.82 2.32
CA ILE A 53 -1.02 -3.18 2.87
C ILE A 53 -1.64 -3.28 4.26
N VAL A 54 -1.39 -2.28 5.12
CA VAL A 54 -1.97 -2.23 6.48
C VAL A 54 -3.49 -2.16 6.40
N ALA A 55 -4.05 -1.32 5.52
CA ALA A 55 -5.50 -1.21 5.34
C ALA A 55 -6.13 -2.51 4.83
N ALA A 56 -5.46 -3.20 3.90
CA ALA A 56 -5.95 -4.48 3.38
C ALA A 56 -6.05 -5.57 4.46
N VAL A 57 -5.13 -5.57 5.43
CA VAL A 57 -5.13 -6.54 6.54
C VAL A 57 -6.03 -6.10 7.68
N ALA A 58 -6.01 -4.83 8.05
CA ALA A 58 -6.73 -4.31 9.20
C ALA A 58 -8.25 -4.24 8.98
N GLY A 59 -8.71 -4.01 7.74
CA GLY A 59 -10.11 -3.68 7.48
C GLY A 59 -10.53 -2.42 8.23
N ASP A 60 -11.74 -2.43 8.74
CA ASP A 60 -12.32 -1.29 9.48
C ASP A 60 -12.08 -1.35 11.01
N ASN A 61 -11.22 -2.28 11.47
CA ASN A 61 -11.05 -2.52 12.91
C ASN A 61 -10.12 -1.53 13.61
N VAL A 62 -9.30 -0.79 12.85
CA VAL A 62 -8.33 0.18 13.39
C VAL A 62 -8.44 1.53 12.68
N THR A 63 -7.96 2.58 13.35
CA THR A 63 -7.78 3.88 12.70
C THR A 63 -6.40 3.93 12.08
N ILE A 64 -6.30 4.12 10.76
CA ILE A 64 -5.03 4.20 10.03
C ILE A 64 -4.80 5.64 9.57
N GLU A 65 -3.62 6.17 9.85
CA GLU A 65 -3.20 7.49 9.38
C GLU A 65 -1.82 7.40 8.70
N GLY A 66 -1.77 7.74 7.42
CA GLY A 66 -0.54 7.81 6.63
C GLY A 66 0.20 9.13 6.83
N ILE A 67 1.51 9.07 7.05
CA ILE A 67 2.37 10.26 7.25
C ILE A 67 2.77 10.85 5.90
N VAL A 68 3.17 10.02 4.95
CA VAL A 68 3.54 10.43 3.60
C VAL A 68 2.30 10.40 2.71
N PRO A 69 1.84 11.54 2.19
CA PRO A 69 0.68 11.59 1.32
C PRO A 69 0.89 10.76 0.04
N GLU A 70 -0.20 10.18 -0.48
CA GLU A 70 -0.18 9.51 -1.77
C GLU A 70 0.32 10.46 -2.87
N GLY A 71 1.08 9.92 -3.82
CA GLY A 71 1.67 10.72 -4.89
C GLY A 71 2.88 11.58 -4.48
N THR A 72 3.38 11.42 -3.26
CA THR A 72 4.57 12.11 -2.78
C THR A 72 5.82 11.24 -2.94
N ASN A 73 6.95 11.84 -3.33
CA ASN A 73 8.23 11.15 -3.36
C ASN A 73 8.71 10.85 -1.93
N SER A 74 8.71 9.58 -1.56
CA SER A 74 9.06 9.12 -0.21
C SER A 74 10.53 9.29 0.16
N HIS A 75 11.44 9.33 -0.82
CA HIS A 75 12.87 9.46 -0.59
C HIS A 75 13.29 10.88 -0.17
N THR A 76 12.49 11.88 -0.56
CA THR A 76 12.77 13.30 -0.28
C THR A 76 11.77 13.92 0.68
N PHE A 77 10.82 13.10 1.19
CA PHE A 77 9.80 13.58 2.10
C PHE A 77 10.38 13.89 3.48
N GLU A 78 10.11 15.10 3.94
CA GLU A 78 10.41 15.52 5.30
C GLU A 78 9.08 15.65 6.08
N PRO A 79 8.90 14.91 7.18
CA PRO A 79 7.65 14.96 7.94
C PRO A 79 7.44 16.32 8.57
N GLU A 80 6.22 16.82 8.47
CA GLU A 80 5.84 18.05 9.16
C GLU A 80 5.76 17.85 10.68
N PRO A 81 5.95 18.92 11.50
CA PRO A 81 5.86 18.81 12.96
C PRO A 81 4.56 18.20 13.48
N GLN A 82 3.46 18.31 12.71
CA GLN A 82 2.16 17.73 13.05
C GLN A 82 2.20 16.19 13.08
N ALA A 83 3.09 15.56 12.31
CA ALA A 83 3.28 14.12 12.36
C ALA A 83 3.73 13.62 13.75
N ALA A 84 4.43 14.45 14.54
CA ALA A 84 4.78 14.12 15.91
C ALA A 84 3.55 13.91 16.82
N GLU A 85 2.46 14.65 16.59
CA GLU A 85 1.22 14.46 17.34
C GLU A 85 0.56 13.12 17.01
N LEU A 86 0.51 12.74 15.74
CA LEU A 86 0.02 11.43 15.32
C LEU A 86 0.86 10.31 15.96
N LEU A 87 2.18 10.38 15.82
CA LEU A 87 3.13 9.39 16.34
C LEU A 87 3.01 9.21 17.86
N SER A 88 2.71 10.29 18.60
CA SER A 88 2.50 10.26 20.03
C SER A 88 1.21 9.55 20.47
N LYS A 89 0.28 9.32 19.56
CA LYS A 89 -1.01 8.64 19.78
C LYS A 89 -1.03 7.21 19.25
N ALA A 90 -0.15 6.89 18.31
CA ALA A 90 -0.14 5.61 17.63
C ALA A 90 0.22 4.45 18.58
N ASP A 91 -0.50 3.36 18.47
CA ASP A 91 -0.25 2.08 19.15
C ASP A 91 0.80 1.27 18.37
N LEU A 92 0.71 1.31 17.05
CA LEU A 92 1.64 0.71 16.10
C LEU A 92 2.05 1.76 15.06
N ILE A 93 3.31 1.74 14.70
CA ILE A 93 3.88 2.61 13.66
C ILE A 93 4.58 1.69 12.67
N PHE A 94 3.98 1.50 11.50
CA PHE A 94 4.59 0.70 10.44
C PHE A 94 5.36 1.59 9.49
N ILE A 95 6.63 1.30 9.35
CA ILE A 95 7.54 1.95 8.41
C ILE A 95 8.13 0.91 7.46
N ASN A 96 8.56 1.34 6.29
CA ASN A 96 9.26 0.44 5.38
C ASN A 96 10.59 0.00 5.97
N GLY A 97 11.37 0.92 6.50
CA GLY A 97 12.75 0.67 6.90
C GLY A 97 13.71 0.67 5.71
N LEU A 98 14.83 -0.07 5.80
CA LEU A 98 15.87 -0.11 4.77
C LEU A 98 16.42 1.28 4.41
N LYS A 99 16.42 2.21 5.36
CA LYS A 99 16.89 3.60 5.20
C LYS A 99 16.05 4.49 4.26
N LEU A 100 14.84 4.05 3.90
CA LEU A 100 13.98 4.84 3.01
C LEU A 100 13.53 6.15 3.67
N GLU A 101 13.05 6.06 4.92
CA GLU A 101 12.42 7.17 5.61
C GLU A 101 13.08 7.50 6.96
N ASP A 102 14.42 7.58 6.98
CA ASP A 102 15.20 7.90 8.18
C ASP A 102 14.70 9.15 8.94
N PRO A 103 14.30 10.28 8.30
CA PRO A 103 13.73 11.41 9.02
C PRO A 103 12.45 11.10 9.76
N THR A 104 11.56 10.29 9.16
CA THR A 104 10.29 9.86 9.78
C THR A 104 10.53 8.86 10.90
N LEU A 105 11.48 7.94 10.74
CA LEU A 105 11.90 7.03 11.81
C LEU A 105 12.42 7.83 13.03
N GLY A 106 13.32 8.77 12.82
CA GLY A 106 13.85 9.63 13.90
C GLY A 106 12.76 10.41 14.61
N LEU A 107 11.76 10.92 13.87
CA LEU A 107 10.61 11.60 14.46
C LEU A 107 9.73 10.62 15.28
N ALA A 108 9.52 9.40 14.78
CA ALA A 108 8.76 8.36 15.47
C ALA A 108 9.44 7.93 16.78
N GLU A 109 10.75 7.67 16.74
CA GLU A 109 11.53 7.31 17.94
C GLU A 109 11.46 8.38 19.03
N ALA A 110 11.50 9.65 18.64
CA ALA A 110 11.47 10.77 19.56
C ALA A 110 10.08 11.03 20.16
N ASN A 111 9.00 10.62 19.51
CA ASN A 111 7.64 11.03 19.86
C ASN A 111 6.68 9.88 20.17
N LYS A 112 6.98 8.62 19.85
CA LYS A 112 6.08 7.52 20.14
C LYS A 112 5.72 7.44 21.62
N LYS A 113 4.49 7.03 21.93
CA LYS A 113 4.07 6.81 23.31
C LYS A 113 4.86 5.64 23.94
N PRO A 114 4.93 5.55 25.29
CA PRO A 114 5.79 4.56 25.98
C PRO A 114 5.49 3.09 25.59
N ASP A 115 4.24 2.76 25.29
CA ASP A 115 3.75 1.44 24.87
C ASP A 115 3.53 1.33 23.35
N GLY A 116 3.83 2.40 22.60
CA GLY A 116 3.81 2.40 21.16
C GLY A 116 4.98 1.64 20.57
N GLU A 117 4.75 0.91 19.48
CA GLU A 117 5.75 0.08 18.82
C GLU A 117 6.01 0.56 17.39
N ILE A 118 7.29 0.59 17.02
CA ILE A 118 7.74 0.87 15.65
C ILE A 118 8.13 -0.46 15.03
N VAL A 119 7.58 -0.75 13.86
CA VAL A 119 7.85 -1.97 13.10
C VAL A 119 8.40 -1.59 11.72
N GLU A 120 9.69 -1.86 11.51
CA GLU A 120 10.36 -1.68 10.22
C GLU A 120 10.14 -2.93 9.37
N LEU A 121 9.11 -2.90 8.50
CA LEU A 121 8.65 -4.07 7.76
C LEU A 121 9.76 -4.70 6.90
N GLY A 122 10.43 -3.91 6.07
CA GLY A 122 11.49 -4.39 5.20
C GLY A 122 12.70 -4.92 5.95
N THR A 123 13.11 -4.22 7.00
CA THR A 123 14.24 -4.65 7.85
C THR A 123 13.97 -5.98 8.56
N VAL A 124 12.69 -6.24 8.92
CA VAL A 124 12.31 -7.50 9.59
C VAL A 124 12.18 -8.66 8.62
N VAL A 125 11.58 -8.44 7.43
CA VAL A 125 11.30 -9.54 6.49
C VAL A 125 12.49 -9.89 5.60
N LEU A 126 13.46 -8.99 5.43
CA LEU A 126 14.61 -9.19 4.56
C LEU A 126 15.90 -9.25 5.38
N PRO A 127 16.60 -10.39 5.44
CA PRO A 127 17.92 -10.48 6.08
C PRO A 127 18.95 -9.66 5.27
N GLU A 128 19.92 -9.07 5.97
CA GLU A 128 20.97 -8.24 5.35
C GLU A 128 21.74 -8.97 4.21
N SER A 129 21.85 -10.30 4.29
CA SER A 129 22.49 -11.11 3.24
C SER A 129 21.77 -11.05 1.89
N ASP A 130 20.51 -10.66 1.89
CA ASP A 130 19.62 -10.65 0.73
C ASP A 130 19.34 -9.21 0.25
N TYR A 131 20.01 -8.23 0.85
CA TYR A 131 19.91 -6.84 0.40
C TYR A 131 20.41 -6.70 -1.03
N ILE A 132 19.60 -6.05 -1.87
CA ILE A 132 20.00 -5.70 -3.23
C ILE A 132 20.57 -4.29 -3.22
N TYR A 133 21.81 -4.19 -3.66
CA TYR A 133 22.46 -2.94 -4.02
C TYR A 133 22.57 -2.87 -5.54
N ASP A 134 22.37 -1.72 -6.11
CA ASP A 134 22.33 -1.51 -7.54
C ASP A 134 22.89 -0.13 -7.93
N PHE A 135 22.68 0.29 -9.18
CA PHE A 135 23.24 1.54 -9.68
C PHE A 135 22.62 2.80 -9.04
N SER A 136 21.39 2.69 -8.48
CA SER A 136 20.72 3.79 -7.77
C SER A 136 20.97 3.73 -6.25
N PHE A 137 21.28 2.54 -5.74
CA PHE A 137 21.53 2.26 -4.33
C PHE A 137 22.85 1.49 -4.17
N PRO A 138 23.99 2.16 -4.37
CA PRO A 138 25.29 1.52 -4.33
C PRO A 138 25.66 1.06 -2.90
N GLU A 139 26.36 -0.08 -2.79
CA GLU A 139 26.71 -0.68 -1.50
C GLU A 139 27.56 0.25 -0.62
N GLU A 140 28.39 1.08 -1.20
CA GLU A 140 29.23 2.07 -0.48
C GLU A 140 28.42 3.10 0.30
N ASP A 141 27.16 3.37 -0.09
CA ASP A 141 26.27 4.26 0.63
C ASP A 141 25.59 3.57 1.82
N GLY A 142 25.68 2.22 1.92
CA GLY A 142 25.08 1.44 2.98
C GLY A 142 23.56 1.51 3.04
N LYS A 143 22.92 1.85 1.91
CA LYS A 143 21.48 1.97 1.74
C LYS A 143 21.03 1.02 0.63
N PRO A 144 20.48 -0.16 0.96
CA PRO A 144 19.96 -1.07 -0.06
C PRO A 144 18.74 -0.49 -0.76
N ASN A 145 18.41 -1.03 -1.95
CA ASN A 145 17.14 -0.70 -2.60
C ASN A 145 15.98 -1.00 -1.64
N PRO A 146 15.13 -0.03 -1.30
CA PRO A 146 14.13 -0.21 -0.25
C PRO A 146 12.77 -0.73 -0.74
N HIS A 147 12.60 -0.97 -2.04
CA HIS A 147 11.29 -1.13 -2.68
C HIS A 147 10.80 -2.59 -2.71
N LEU A 148 10.79 -3.27 -1.55
CA LEU A 148 10.35 -4.65 -1.47
C LEU A 148 8.89 -4.86 -1.89
N TRP A 149 8.03 -3.91 -1.57
CA TRP A 149 6.57 -4.02 -1.82
C TRP A 149 6.19 -4.12 -3.30
N THR A 150 7.11 -3.82 -4.21
CA THR A 150 6.89 -3.99 -5.66
C THR A 150 6.93 -5.46 -6.09
N ASP A 151 7.50 -6.33 -5.27
CA ASP A 151 7.43 -7.77 -5.43
C ASP A 151 6.23 -8.35 -4.65
N PRO A 152 5.34 -9.12 -5.29
CA PRO A 152 4.17 -9.70 -4.63
C PRO A 152 4.50 -10.59 -3.44
N GLY A 153 5.63 -11.32 -3.46
CA GLY A 153 6.07 -12.18 -2.38
C GLY A 153 6.43 -11.38 -1.13
N TYR A 154 7.19 -10.31 -1.30
CA TYR A 154 7.53 -9.41 -0.18
C TYR A 154 6.32 -8.61 0.30
N ALA A 155 5.41 -8.22 -0.58
CA ALA A 155 4.15 -7.60 -0.15
C ALA A 155 3.32 -8.55 0.75
N VAL A 156 3.30 -9.85 0.45
CA VAL A 156 2.69 -10.88 1.31
C VAL A 156 3.43 -11.01 2.64
N ALA A 157 4.76 -10.99 2.63
CA ALA A 157 5.54 -11.04 3.87
C ALA A 157 5.28 -9.83 4.77
N TYR A 158 5.15 -8.63 4.19
CA TYR A 158 4.72 -7.43 4.92
C TYR A 158 3.33 -7.61 5.52
N ALA A 159 2.37 -8.09 4.72
CA ALA A 159 1.00 -8.31 5.18
C ALA A 159 0.92 -9.33 6.32
N ASP A 160 1.74 -10.40 6.30
CA ASP A 160 1.78 -11.38 7.39
C ASP A 160 2.35 -10.77 8.68
N LEU A 161 3.41 -9.97 8.59
CA LEU A 161 3.96 -9.25 9.74
C LEU A 161 2.94 -8.26 10.33
N VAL A 162 2.25 -7.50 9.48
CA VAL A 162 1.15 -6.60 9.88
C VAL A 162 0.04 -7.37 10.59
N ARG A 163 -0.40 -8.50 10.02
CA ARG A 163 -1.40 -9.39 10.63
C ARG A 163 -0.97 -9.86 12.01
N ALA A 164 0.30 -10.26 12.15
CA ALA A 164 0.83 -10.74 13.43
C ALA A 164 0.80 -9.64 14.50
N GLN A 165 1.27 -8.44 14.16
CA GLN A 165 1.31 -7.28 15.06
C GLN A 165 -0.10 -6.81 15.47
N LEU A 166 -1.02 -6.73 14.51
CA LEU A 166 -2.42 -6.37 14.80
C LEU A 166 -3.08 -7.42 15.69
N SER A 167 -2.87 -8.73 15.42
CA SER A 167 -3.46 -9.81 16.23
C SER A 167 -2.93 -9.84 17.65
N GLU A 168 -1.67 -9.45 17.88
CA GLU A 168 -1.11 -9.34 19.22
C GLU A 168 -1.72 -8.18 20.01
N ARG A 169 -1.91 -7.03 19.37
CA ARG A 169 -2.47 -5.82 19.99
C ARG A 169 -3.99 -5.86 20.16
N ASP A 170 -4.67 -6.58 19.26
CA ASP A 170 -6.13 -6.72 19.23
C ASP A 170 -6.53 -8.18 18.98
N PRO A 171 -6.40 -9.04 19.99
CA PRO A 171 -6.76 -10.46 19.87
C PRO A 171 -8.24 -10.71 19.55
N ALA A 172 -9.11 -9.75 19.85
CA ALA A 172 -10.54 -9.88 19.60
C ALA A 172 -10.87 -9.94 18.09
N ASN A 173 -10.09 -9.24 17.27
CA ASN A 173 -10.26 -9.19 15.82
C ASN A 173 -9.22 -10.05 15.05
N ALA A 174 -8.41 -10.87 15.75
CA ALA A 174 -7.35 -11.67 15.13
C ALA A 174 -7.84 -12.59 14.00
N ALA A 175 -9.06 -13.15 14.12
CA ALA A 175 -9.64 -14.00 13.09
C ALA A 175 -9.97 -13.22 11.81
N GLU A 176 -10.37 -11.97 11.92
CA GLU A 176 -10.64 -11.09 10.78
C GLU A 176 -9.35 -10.67 10.11
N TYR A 177 -8.33 -10.27 10.87
CA TYR A 177 -6.99 -9.99 10.33
C TYR A 177 -6.41 -11.19 9.58
N GLN A 178 -6.60 -12.40 10.09
CA GLN A 178 -6.19 -13.63 9.41
C GLN A 178 -6.95 -13.80 8.09
N SER A 179 -8.28 -13.63 8.08
CA SER A 179 -9.09 -13.75 6.86
C SER A 179 -8.71 -12.72 5.81
N ASN A 180 -8.47 -11.48 6.23
CA ASN A 180 -8.07 -10.39 5.33
C ASN A 180 -6.67 -10.63 4.74
N PHE A 181 -5.73 -11.11 5.56
CA PHE A 181 -4.42 -11.52 5.09
C PHE A 181 -4.49 -12.64 4.05
N GLU A 182 -5.32 -13.67 4.29
CA GLU A 182 -5.50 -14.78 3.33
C GLU A 182 -6.07 -14.28 2.00
N ALA A 183 -7.01 -13.34 2.05
CA ALA A 183 -7.56 -12.70 0.85
C ALA A 183 -6.50 -11.88 0.10
N PHE A 184 -5.72 -11.05 0.81
CA PHE A 184 -4.61 -10.29 0.22
C PHE A 184 -3.57 -11.21 -0.42
N LYS A 185 -3.17 -12.28 0.30
CA LYS A 185 -2.22 -13.28 -0.20
C LYS A 185 -2.73 -13.94 -1.47
N ALA A 186 -4.00 -14.33 -1.52
CA ALA A 186 -4.58 -14.98 -2.69
C ALA A 186 -4.56 -14.07 -3.94
N GLU A 187 -4.80 -12.77 -3.78
CA GLU A 187 -4.71 -11.81 -4.88
C GLU A 187 -3.25 -11.55 -5.30
N ALA A 188 -2.31 -11.47 -4.37
CA ALA A 188 -0.89 -11.33 -4.67
C ALA A 188 -0.33 -12.58 -5.38
N ASP A 189 -0.67 -13.78 -4.92
CA ASP A 189 -0.29 -15.05 -5.57
C ASP A 189 -0.82 -15.10 -7.01
N LYS A 190 -2.09 -14.72 -7.22
CA LYS A 190 -2.71 -14.65 -8.55
C LYS A 190 -2.02 -13.63 -9.45
N LEU A 191 -1.63 -12.47 -8.90
CA LEU A 191 -0.84 -11.48 -9.64
C LEU A 191 0.51 -12.06 -10.06
N ALA A 192 1.22 -12.72 -9.16
CA ALA A 192 2.50 -13.35 -9.46
C ALA A 192 2.39 -14.41 -10.56
N ASP A 193 1.32 -15.23 -10.51
CA ASP A 193 1.04 -16.22 -11.56
C ASP A 193 0.72 -15.56 -12.90
N ALA A 194 -0.04 -14.47 -12.91
CA ALA A 194 -0.34 -13.70 -14.11
C ALA A 194 0.93 -13.12 -14.73
N VAL A 195 1.81 -12.51 -13.92
CA VAL A 195 3.12 -12.01 -14.38
C VAL A 195 3.93 -13.13 -15.03
N ARG A 196 4.03 -14.30 -14.40
CA ARG A 196 4.76 -15.46 -14.97
C ARG A 196 4.14 -15.96 -16.29
N ALA A 197 2.81 -15.96 -16.39
CA ALA A 197 2.11 -16.38 -17.60
C ALA A 197 2.33 -15.38 -18.74
N ASP A 198 2.22 -14.09 -18.47
CA ASP A 198 2.38 -13.03 -19.47
C ASP A 198 3.83 -12.95 -19.97
N GLN A 199 4.79 -13.01 -19.07
CA GLN A 199 6.21 -12.97 -19.47
C GLN A 199 6.66 -14.21 -20.25
N ALA A 200 5.97 -15.35 -20.15
CA ALA A 200 6.27 -16.53 -20.95
C ALA A 200 6.08 -16.29 -22.46
N SER A 201 5.34 -15.25 -22.84
CA SER A 201 5.17 -14.83 -24.25
C SER A 201 6.25 -13.87 -24.73
N VAL A 202 7.09 -13.34 -23.82
CA VAL A 202 8.16 -12.39 -24.15
C VAL A 202 9.36 -13.16 -24.68
N PRO A 203 9.95 -12.76 -25.83
CA PRO A 203 11.12 -13.43 -26.37
C PRO A 203 12.30 -13.44 -25.40
N GLU A 204 13.12 -14.48 -25.50
CA GLU A 204 14.35 -14.60 -24.72
C GLU A 204 15.24 -13.35 -24.84
N GLY A 205 15.73 -12.85 -23.72
CA GLY A 205 16.56 -11.64 -23.65
C GLY A 205 15.81 -10.32 -23.73
N GLN A 206 14.47 -10.35 -23.78
CA GLN A 206 13.62 -9.14 -23.83
C GLN A 206 12.95 -8.82 -22.48
N LEU A 207 13.18 -9.61 -21.44
CA LEU A 207 12.73 -9.29 -20.07
C LEU A 207 13.63 -8.19 -19.48
N LYS A 208 13.45 -6.96 -19.97
CA LYS A 208 14.25 -5.79 -19.63
C LYS A 208 13.38 -4.66 -19.17
N LEU A 209 13.78 -4.02 -18.06
CA LEU A 209 13.10 -2.89 -17.46
C LEU A 209 13.94 -1.62 -17.59
N VAL A 210 13.33 -0.57 -18.10
CA VAL A 210 13.71 0.82 -17.84
C VAL A 210 12.50 1.50 -17.22
N THR A 211 12.68 2.08 -16.06
CA THR A 211 11.60 2.66 -15.26
C THR A 211 11.85 4.14 -15.01
N TYR A 212 10.84 4.86 -14.53
CA TYR A 212 11.05 6.24 -14.15
C TYR A 212 11.99 6.34 -12.94
N HIS A 213 11.68 5.58 -11.90
CA HIS A 213 12.46 5.44 -10.68
C HIS A 213 12.85 3.97 -10.48
N ASP A 214 14.04 3.74 -9.92
CA ASP A 214 14.57 2.38 -9.68
C ASP A 214 13.91 1.73 -8.47
N ALA A 215 12.73 1.16 -8.68
CA ALA A 215 11.90 0.58 -7.63
C ALA A 215 11.62 -0.92 -7.83
N TYR A 216 12.23 -1.57 -8.81
CA TYR A 216 11.82 -2.93 -9.20
C TYR A 216 12.93 -3.97 -9.06
N ALA A 217 13.96 -3.71 -8.26
CA ALA A 217 15.08 -4.62 -8.10
C ALA A 217 14.66 -6.01 -7.60
N TYR A 218 13.83 -6.08 -6.55
CA TYR A 218 13.34 -7.36 -5.99
C TYR A 218 12.34 -8.05 -6.91
N PHE A 219 11.46 -7.30 -7.57
CA PHE A 219 10.59 -7.85 -8.61
C PHE A 219 11.42 -8.44 -9.76
N ALA A 220 12.43 -7.74 -10.22
CA ALA A 220 13.29 -8.19 -11.31
C ALA A 220 14.03 -9.47 -10.93
N ASP A 221 14.57 -9.55 -9.73
CA ASP A 221 15.23 -10.76 -9.20
C ASP A 221 14.28 -11.96 -9.17
N ASN A 222 13.08 -11.79 -8.59
CA ASN A 222 12.07 -12.87 -8.49
C ASN A 222 11.57 -13.37 -9.85
N PHE A 223 11.34 -12.45 -10.80
CA PHE A 223 10.72 -12.78 -12.09
C PHE A 223 11.72 -12.95 -13.24
N GLY A 224 13.02 -12.82 -12.99
CA GLY A 224 14.07 -13.00 -13.99
C GLY A 224 14.15 -11.85 -15.00
N TRP A 225 13.78 -10.63 -14.58
CA TRP A 225 13.95 -9.42 -15.39
C TRP A 225 15.33 -8.79 -15.15
N THR A 226 15.78 -8.00 -16.10
CA THR A 226 16.99 -7.18 -15.97
C THR A 226 16.60 -5.72 -15.89
N VAL A 227 16.93 -5.04 -14.78
CA VAL A 227 16.81 -3.58 -14.68
C VAL A 227 17.97 -2.97 -15.46
N VAL A 228 17.69 -2.37 -16.60
CA VAL A 228 18.69 -1.77 -17.49
C VAL A 228 19.04 -0.35 -17.03
N GLY A 229 18.06 0.39 -16.52
CA GLY A 229 18.26 1.74 -16.06
C GLY A 229 17.00 2.38 -15.51
N ALA A 230 17.15 3.58 -14.98
CA ALA A 230 16.05 4.43 -14.55
C ALA A 230 16.23 5.86 -15.06
N ILE A 231 15.13 6.60 -15.22
CA ILE A 231 15.16 8.01 -15.63
C ILE A 231 15.77 8.87 -14.52
N GLN A 232 15.47 8.52 -13.25
CA GLN A 232 16.09 9.11 -12.05
C GLN A 232 16.95 8.06 -11.34
N PRO A 233 18.20 7.84 -11.75
CA PRO A 233 19.01 6.76 -11.19
C PRO A 233 19.57 7.07 -9.80
N SER A 234 20.13 8.25 -9.56
CA SER A 234 20.89 8.54 -8.34
C SER A 234 20.48 9.83 -7.62
N SER A 235 19.71 10.68 -8.27
CA SER A 235 19.07 11.84 -7.66
C SER A 235 17.57 11.77 -7.94
N PHE A 236 16.77 12.34 -7.06
CA PHE A 236 15.32 12.43 -7.28
C PHE A 236 14.94 13.76 -7.96
N ASP A 237 15.93 14.45 -8.51
CA ASP A 237 15.77 15.66 -9.32
C ASP A 237 15.40 15.31 -10.77
N GLU A 238 14.86 16.28 -11.49
CA GLU A 238 14.63 16.14 -12.93
C GLU A 238 15.94 15.87 -13.66
N PRO A 239 15.98 14.86 -14.56
CA PRO A 239 17.22 14.51 -15.24
C PRO A 239 17.68 15.61 -16.19
N THR A 240 18.97 15.77 -16.30
CA THR A 240 19.59 16.70 -17.25
C THR A 240 19.47 16.18 -18.69
N PRO A 241 19.55 17.07 -19.71
CA PRO A 241 19.56 16.62 -21.11
C PRO A 241 20.66 15.62 -21.44
N SER A 242 21.80 15.65 -20.75
CA SER A 242 22.90 14.70 -20.95
C SER A 242 22.57 13.32 -20.40
N GLU A 243 21.89 13.24 -19.24
CA GLU A 243 21.43 11.98 -18.64
C GLU A 243 20.36 11.34 -19.53
N ILE A 244 19.41 12.15 -20.04
CA ILE A 244 18.40 11.68 -20.99
C ILE A 244 19.05 11.11 -22.24
N ALA A 245 20.02 11.81 -22.85
CA ALA A 245 20.71 11.33 -24.03
C ALA A 245 21.47 10.01 -23.76
N GLY A 246 22.14 9.91 -22.62
CA GLY A 246 22.82 8.69 -22.19
C GLY A 246 21.86 7.51 -21.99
N LEU A 247 20.70 7.76 -21.40
CA LEU A 247 19.68 6.74 -21.24
C LEU A 247 19.08 6.27 -22.57
N ILE A 248 18.84 7.18 -23.52
CA ILE A 248 18.40 6.84 -24.89
C ILE A 248 19.43 5.94 -25.57
N ASP A 249 20.72 6.29 -25.51
CA ASP A 249 21.79 5.49 -26.08
C ASP A 249 21.83 4.09 -25.44
N GLN A 250 21.63 4.00 -24.12
CA GLN A 250 21.57 2.73 -23.39
C GLN A 250 20.36 1.88 -23.83
N ILE A 251 19.15 2.46 -23.87
CA ILE A 251 17.92 1.80 -24.34
C ILE A 251 18.12 1.22 -25.73
N GLN A 252 18.72 2.00 -26.64
CA GLN A 252 18.97 1.57 -28.02
C GLN A 252 20.03 0.46 -28.09
N SER A 253 21.14 0.60 -27.36
CA SER A 253 22.24 -0.38 -27.39
C SER A 253 21.84 -1.72 -26.75
N GLU A 254 21.03 -1.67 -25.70
CA GLU A 254 20.51 -2.85 -25.00
C GLU A 254 19.26 -3.46 -25.68
N GLY A 255 18.66 -2.74 -26.63
CA GLY A 255 17.45 -3.16 -27.32
C GLY A 255 16.26 -3.31 -26.38
N VAL A 256 16.07 -2.36 -25.48
CA VAL A 256 14.94 -2.34 -24.55
C VAL A 256 13.66 -1.99 -25.29
N PRO A 257 12.64 -2.87 -25.30
CA PRO A 257 11.45 -2.65 -26.14
C PRO A 257 10.43 -1.70 -25.50
N THR A 258 10.50 -1.49 -24.18
CA THR A 258 9.47 -0.76 -23.43
C THR A 258 10.09 -0.04 -22.25
N ILE A 259 9.60 1.18 -22.00
CA ILE A 259 9.91 1.95 -20.79
C ILE A 259 8.64 2.11 -19.96
N PHE A 260 8.79 2.10 -18.64
CA PHE A 260 7.68 2.18 -17.70
C PHE A 260 7.71 3.50 -16.95
N GLY A 261 6.62 4.26 -17.05
CA GLY A 261 6.41 5.48 -16.29
C GLY A 261 5.78 5.22 -14.93
N SER A 262 5.57 6.30 -14.19
CA SER A 262 4.87 6.29 -12.91
C SER A 262 3.91 7.47 -12.86
N GLU A 263 2.74 7.26 -12.26
CA GLU A 263 1.78 8.34 -12.00
C GLU A 263 2.31 9.37 -10.98
N VAL A 264 3.17 8.91 -10.08
CA VAL A 264 3.83 9.76 -9.07
C VAL A 264 4.79 10.75 -9.72
N PHE A 265 5.37 10.36 -10.86
CA PHE A 265 6.35 11.16 -11.60
C PHE A 265 5.87 11.38 -13.04
N PRO A 266 4.80 12.17 -13.27
CA PRO A 266 4.33 12.50 -14.61
C PRO A 266 5.42 13.25 -15.35
N SER A 267 5.82 12.76 -16.53
CA SER A 267 7.05 13.23 -17.11
C SER A 267 6.96 13.49 -18.60
N PRO A 268 7.10 14.75 -19.02
CA PRO A 268 7.45 15.09 -20.39
C PRO A 268 8.74 14.41 -20.85
N VAL A 269 9.61 14.03 -19.94
CA VAL A 269 10.85 13.31 -20.21
C VAL A 269 10.56 11.90 -20.72
N LEU A 270 9.61 11.19 -20.11
CA LEU A 270 9.19 9.86 -20.57
C LEU A 270 8.71 9.91 -22.02
N GLU A 271 7.89 10.92 -22.36
CA GLU A 271 7.40 11.14 -23.71
C GLU A 271 8.52 11.49 -24.71
N ALA A 272 9.57 12.15 -24.23
CA ALA A 272 10.71 12.51 -25.06
C ALA A 272 11.67 11.34 -25.31
N ILE A 273 11.69 10.33 -24.42
CA ILE A 273 12.50 9.11 -24.55
C ILE A 273 11.78 8.07 -25.41
N ALA A 274 10.44 8.00 -25.35
CA ALA A 274 9.62 7.04 -26.09
C ALA A 274 9.51 7.37 -27.57
#